data_0db94c5d992b634aba7d2ce00458a862
#
_entry.id   0db94c5d992b634aba7d2ce00458a862
#
_cell.length_a   1.000
_cell.length_b   1.000
_cell.length_c   1.000
_cell.angle_alpha   90.00
_cell.angle_beta   90.00
_cell.angle_gamma   90.00
#
_symmetry.space_group_name_H-M   'P 1'
#
loop_
_entity.id
_entity.type
_entity.pdbx_description
1 polymer ?
#
loop_
_entity_poly.entity_id
_entity_poly.type
_entity_poly.pdbx_seq_one_letter_code
_entity_poly.pdbx_strand_id
1 'polypeptide(L)'
;MHSNYHANNIIARGHVCVGSGYKLRIIESIDNADFYNLASAIDQSIKNDDSVEAIVYSILQENGVSSTNLDKWIKINRLVAKKSDKEKELASILSSSIRSQPKERAILESIGVITNKIGLPVQRLELLSEILSAISSSLSSGHTVLDEVTCKRNRARVQGRKLYGKIIGTTLLTKGLEADTVILVKPSELFKDKDGLKHLYVALTRAVKEIVLIDY
;
A
#
# COMPACT_ATOMS: atom_id res chain seq x y z
N MET A 1 5.59 -19.84 -7.82
CA MET A 1 6.29 -19.18 -6.67
C MET A 1 7.42 -18.24 -7.10
N HIS A 2 8.16 -18.46 -8.22
CA HIS A 2 9.29 -17.60 -8.62
C HIS A 2 8.90 -16.19 -9.09
N SER A 3 7.76 -16.01 -9.77
CA SER A 3 7.37 -14.68 -10.27
C SER A 3 7.10 -13.62 -9.17
N ASN A 4 6.65 -14.06 -7.99
CA ASN A 4 6.43 -13.16 -6.85
C ASN A 4 7.75 -12.69 -6.21
N TYR A 5 8.81 -13.51 -6.24
CA TYR A 5 10.09 -13.15 -5.67
C TYR A 5 10.77 -12.01 -6.45
N HIS A 6 10.71 -12.04 -7.79
CA HIS A 6 11.29 -10.98 -8.62
C HIS A 6 10.48 -9.68 -8.59
N ALA A 7 9.16 -9.76 -8.63
CA ALA A 7 8.31 -8.58 -8.46
C ALA A 7 8.55 -7.92 -7.09
N ASN A 8 8.62 -8.71 -6.02
CA ASN A 8 8.90 -8.21 -4.68
C ASN A 8 10.34 -7.66 -4.55
N ASN A 9 11.33 -8.23 -5.23
CA ASN A 9 12.70 -7.69 -5.26
C ASN A 9 12.80 -6.39 -6.08
N ILE A 10 12.08 -6.27 -7.20
CA ILE A 10 11.99 -5.03 -7.96
C ILE A 10 11.25 -3.98 -7.14
N ILE A 11 10.21 -4.36 -6.42
CA ILE A 11 9.46 -3.51 -5.49
C ILE A 11 10.36 -3.07 -4.32
N ALA A 12 11.07 -3.99 -3.69
CA ALA A 12 11.99 -3.69 -2.59
C ALA A 12 13.18 -2.82 -3.03
N ARG A 13 13.65 -2.96 -4.29
CA ARG A 13 14.67 -2.12 -4.92
C ARG A 13 14.10 -0.91 -5.64
N GLY A 14 12.80 -0.80 -5.79
CA GLY A 14 12.09 0.29 -6.48
C GLY A 14 12.33 1.67 -5.88
N HIS A 15 12.81 1.75 -4.64
CA HIS A 15 13.38 2.98 -4.10
C HIS A 15 14.57 3.52 -4.90
N VAL A 16 15.25 2.68 -5.67
CA VAL A 16 16.41 3.08 -6.50
C VAL A 16 15.95 3.68 -7.85
N CYS A 17 14.80 3.26 -8.37
CA CYS A 17 14.28 3.78 -9.65
C CYS A 17 13.42 5.04 -9.51
N VAL A 18 13.01 5.41 -8.29
CA VAL A 18 12.14 6.57 -8.02
C VAL A 18 12.91 7.90 -8.01
N GLY A 19 14.25 7.86 -8.07
CA GLY A 19 15.08 9.06 -8.17
C GLY A 19 14.88 9.93 -9.43
N SER A 20 14.08 9.50 -10.40
CA SER A 20 13.79 10.20 -11.65
C SER A 20 12.39 10.84 -11.73
N GLY A 21 11.69 11.02 -10.63
CA GLY A 21 10.39 11.72 -10.59
C GLY A 21 9.20 10.95 -11.17
N TYR A 22 9.35 9.67 -11.52
CA TYR A 22 8.26 8.86 -12.05
C TYR A 22 7.53 8.12 -10.91
N LYS A 23 6.25 8.40 -10.76
CA LYS A 23 5.37 7.64 -9.86
C LYS A 23 5.11 6.25 -10.47
N LEU A 24 5.74 5.22 -9.91
CA LEU A 24 5.43 3.83 -10.19
C LEU A 24 4.28 3.38 -9.29
N ARG A 25 3.26 2.77 -9.88
CA ARG A 25 2.17 2.11 -9.14
C ARG A 25 2.43 0.62 -9.13
N ILE A 26 2.38 0.04 -7.95
CA ILE A 26 2.54 -1.40 -7.74
C ILE A 26 1.15 -2.03 -7.71
N ILE A 27 0.95 -3.11 -8.46
CA ILE A 27 -0.25 -3.93 -8.33
C ILE A 27 0.04 -4.98 -7.27
N GLU A 28 -0.63 -4.86 -6.13
CA GLU A 28 -0.50 -5.81 -5.03
C GLU A 28 -1.50 -6.95 -5.18
N SER A 29 -1.09 -8.15 -4.77
CA SER A 29 -2.00 -9.29 -4.61
C SER A 29 -2.68 -9.16 -3.25
N ILE A 30 -3.71 -8.33 -3.19
CA ILE A 30 -4.50 -8.12 -1.97
C ILE A 30 -5.84 -8.81 -2.16
N ASP A 31 -6.20 -9.68 -1.24
CA ASP A 31 -7.55 -10.25 -1.21
C ASP A 31 -8.56 -9.15 -0.83
N ASN A 32 -9.76 -9.24 -1.40
CA ASN A 32 -10.85 -8.37 -1.00
C ASN A 32 -11.15 -8.47 0.51
N ALA A 33 -10.97 -9.64 1.09
CA ALA A 33 -11.14 -9.87 2.52
C ALA A 33 -10.23 -8.98 3.37
N ASP A 34 -8.99 -8.71 2.94
CA ASP A 34 -8.06 -7.85 3.69
C ASP A 34 -8.61 -6.43 3.88
N PHE A 35 -9.23 -5.87 2.82
CA PHE A 35 -9.83 -4.54 2.90
C PHE A 35 -11.00 -4.49 3.87
N TYR A 36 -11.89 -5.50 3.82
CA TYR A 36 -13.06 -5.55 4.69
C TYR A 36 -12.68 -5.83 6.14
N ASN A 37 -11.74 -6.75 6.38
CA ASN A 37 -11.28 -7.07 7.71
C ASN A 37 -10.62 -5.88 8.39
N LEU A 38 -9.73 -5.19 7.68
CA LEU A 38 -9.04 -4.02 8.23
C LEU A 38 -10.03 -2.86 8.46
N ALA A 39 -10.95 -2.60 7.54
CA ALA A 39 -11.96 -1.56 7.71
C ALA A 39 -12.88 -1.84 8.92
N SER A 40 -13.35 -3.09 9.05
CA SER A 40 -14.16 -3.53 10.19
C SER A 40 -13.41 -3.40 11.52
N ALA A 41 -12.13 -3.77 11.56
CA ALA A 41 -11.29 -3.62 12.75
C ALA A 41 -11.14 -2.14 13.15
N ILE A 42 -10.97 -1.25 12.18
CA ILE A 42 -10.88 0.21 12.42
C ILE A 42 -12.20 0.73 13.03
N ASP A 43 -13.36 0.37 12.43
CA ASP A 43 -14.67 0.80 12.93
C ASP A 43 -14.92 0.30 14.35
N GLN A 44 -14.52 -0.95 14.65
CA GLN A 44 -14.62 -1.49 16.01
C GLN A 44 -13.73 -0.75 17.00
N SER A 45 -12.48 -0.45 16.61
CA SER A 45 -11.54 0.28 17.47
C SER A 45 -12.01 1.72 17.73
N ILE A 46 -12.60 2.38 16.73
CA ILE A 46 -13.21 3.71 16.91
C ILE A 46 -14.40 3.62 17.87
N LYS A 47 -15.28 2.62 17.71
CA LYS A 47 -16.44 2.39 18.56
C LYS A 47 -16.07 2.03 20.00
N ASN A 48 -15.01 1.27 20.19
CA ASN A 48 -14.48 0.88 21.52
C ASN A 48 -13.71 2.02 22.19
N ASP A 49 -13.59 3.17 21.53
CA ASP A 49 -12.81 4.31 22.00
C ASP A 49 -11.33 4.01 22.20
N ASP A 50 -10.77 3.10 21.40
CA ASP A 50 -9.34 2.81 21.42
C ASP A 50 -8.52 4.08 21.13
N SER A 51 -7.30 4.13 21.66
CA SER A 51 -6.43 5.28 21.42
C SER A 51 -6.00 5.38 19.96
N VAL A 52 -5.76 6.60 19.48
CA VAL A 52 -5.29 6.84 18.10
C VAL A 52 -3.98 6.11 17.83
N GLU A 53 -3.08 6.06 18.83
CA GLU A 53 -1.82 5.32 18.73
C GLU A 53 -2.02 3.84 18.47
N ALA A 54 -2.97 3.21 19.16
CA ALA A 54 -3.27 1.79 18.98
C ALA A 54 -3.85 1.52 17.59
N ILE A 55 -4.77 2.36 17.12
CA ILE A 55 -5.38 2.23 15.80
C ILE A 55 -4.32 2.44 14.70
N VAL A 56 -3.50 3.48 14.81
CA VAL A 56 -2.42 3.78 13.84
C VAL A 56 -1.39 2.64 13.82
N TYR A 57 -1.03 2.10 14.99
CA TYR A 57 -0.13 0.96 15.11
C TYR A 57 -0.67 -0.26 14.36
N SER A 58 -1.93 -0.63 14.63
CA SER A 58 -2.61 -1.76 13.97
C SER A 58 -2.68 -1.58 12.46
N ILE A 59 -3.12 -0.41 11.97
CA ILE A 59 -3.20 -0.13 10.53
C ILE A 59 -1.82 -0.31 9.87
N LEU A 60 -0.77 0.28 10.44
CA LEU A 60 0.56 0.23 9.83
C LEU A 60 1.18 -1.17 9.91
N GLN A 61 0.92 -1.92 10.98
CA GLN A 61 1.37 -3.31 11.12
C GLN A 61 0.72 -4.21 10.06
N GLU A 62 -0.59 -4.12 9.87
CA GLU A 62 -1.33 -4.85 8.81
C GLU A 62 -0.86 -4.46 7.40
N ASN A 63 -0.33 -3.26 7.23
CA ASN A 63 0.26 -2.80 5.98
C ASN A 63 1.76 -3.10 5.84
N GLY A 64 2.29 -3.99 6.69
CA GLY A 64 3.64 -4.55 6.58
C GLY A 64 4.75 -3.66 7.11
N VAL A 65 4.43 -2.64 7.91
CA VAL A 65 5.46 -1.92 8.69
C VAL A 65 5.88 -2.79 9.87
N SER A 66 7.18 -3.04 10.01
CA SER A 66 7.66 -3.90 11.07
C SER A 66 7.36 -3.34 12.47
N SER A 67 6.99 -4.21 13.40
CA SER A 67 6.74 -3.84 14.80
C SER A 67 7.96 -3.15 15.44
N THR A 68 9.18 -3.60 15.13
CA THR A 68 10.40 -2.95 15.60
C THR A 68 10.50 -1.48 15.18
N ASN A 69 10.08 -1.16 13.94
CA ASN A 69 10.07 0.22 13.46
C ASN A 69 8.96 1.04 14.11
N LEU A 70 7.78 0.44 14.28
CA LEU A 70 6.66 1.10 14.98
C LEU A 70 6.99 1.34 16.45
N ASP A 71 7.58 0.37 17.14
CA ASP A 71 7.96 0.47 18.55
C ASP A 71 9.01 1.56 18.83
N LYS A 72 9.79 1.96 17.82
CA LYS A 72 10.71 3.10 17.94
C LYS A 72 9.98 4.44 18.07
N TRP A 73 8.77 4.55 17.54
CA TRP A 73 8.02 5.80 17.48
C TRP A 73 6.76 5.74 18.33
N ILE A 74 6.04 4.63 18.27
CA ILE A 74 4.78 4.40 18.98
C ILE A 74 4.86 3.03 19.64
N LYS A 75 4.56 2.96 20.93
CA LYS A 75 4.08 1.72 21.55
C LYS A 75 2.59 1.84 21.74
N ILE A 76 1.90 0.69 21.84
CA ILE A 76 0.45 0.68 22.05
C ILE A 76 0.12 1.65 23.21
N ASN A 77 -0.70 2.64 22.92
CA ASN A 77 -1.18 3.68 23.82
C ASN A 77 -0.12 4.68 24.33
N ARG A 78 1.05 4.80 23.70
CA ARG A 78 2.03 5.84 24.08
C ARG A 78 3.05 6.12 22.98
N LEU A 79 3.53 7.36 22.95
CA LEU A 79 4.72 7.72 22.18
C LEU A 79 6.00 7.32 22.89
N VAL A 80 7.02 6.99 22.10
CA VAL A 80 8.36 6.62 22.63
C VAL A 80 9.23 7.88 22.74
N ALA A 81 9.88 8.05 23.88
CA ALA A 81 10.82 9.16 24.09
C ALA A 81 11.98 9.11 23.08
N LYS A 82 12.35 10.27 22.54
CA LYS A 82 13.41 10.45 21.54
C LYS A 82 14.66 11.09 22.14
N LYS A 83 15.81 10.74 21.55
CA LYS A 83 17.12 11.22 22.06
C LYS A 83 17.67 12.37 21.22
N SER A 84 17.60 12.30 19.89
CA SER A 84 18.11 13.36 19.03
C SER A 84 17.08 14.50 18.85
N ASP A 85 17.57 15.73 18.60
CA ASP A 85 16.70 16.90 18.47
C ASP A 85 15.77 16.81 17.24
N LYS A 86 16.27 16.27 16.12
CA LYS A 86 15.44 16.00 14.94
C LYS A 86 14.34 14.98 15.23
N GLU A 87 14.64 13.91 15.98
CA GLU A 87 13.64 12.94 16.39
C GLU A 87 12.63 13.52 17.37
N LYS A 88 13.05 14.41 18.25
CA LYS A 88 12.15 15.13 19.17
C LYS A 88 11.17 16.02 18.41
N GLU A 89 11.65 16.74 17.38
CA GLU A 89 10.80 17.54 16.51
C GLU A 89 9.74 16.68 15.81
N LEU A 90 10.16 15.57 15.19
CA LEU A 90 9.24 14.63 14.53
C LEU A 90 8.23 14.01 15.52
N ALA A 91 8.68 13.66 16.71
CA ALA A 91 7.80 13.14 17.76
C ALA A 91 6.80 14.20 18.25
N SER A 92 7.20 15.47 18.32
CA SER A 92 6.29 16.58 18.64
C SER A 92 5.21 16.74 17.58
N ILE A 93 5.58 16.69 16.30
CA ILE A 93 4.63 16.73 15.18
C ILE A 93 3.66 15.54 15.24
N LEU A 94 4.17 14.33 15.48
CA LEU A 94 3.33 13.13 15.63
C LEU A 94 2.37 13.26 16.82
N SER A 95 2.87 13.77 17.95
CA SER A 95 2.04 14.01 19.15
C SER A 95 0.90 15.01 18.89
N SER A 96 1.16 16.08 18.13
CA SER A 96 0.10 17.01 17.75
C SER A 96 -0.93 16.38 16.82
N SER A 97 -0.48 15.57 15.85
CA SER A 97 -1.37 14.86 14.93
C SER A 97 -2.28 13.86 15.65
N ILE A 98 -1.74 13.11 16.61
CA ILE A 98 -2.50 12.15 17.43
C ILE A 98 -3.62 12.83 18.24
N ARG A 99 -3.42 14.10 18.64
CA ARG A 99 -4.42 14.89 19.39
C ARG A 99 -5.43 15.62 18.51
N SER A 100 -5.31 15.53 17.19
CA SER A 100 -6.27 16.14 16.27
C SER A 100 -7.68 15.58 16.47
N GLN A 101 -8.69 16.38 16.16
CA GLN A 101 -10.09 15.96 16.19
C GLN A 101 -10.74 16.19 14.83
N PRO A 102 -11.68 15.38 14.42
CA PRO A 102 -12.12 14.11 15.05
C PRO A 102 -11.06 13.01 14.95
N LYS A 103 -11.32 11.86 15.57
CA LYS A 103 -10.39 10.72 15.68
C LYS A 103 -9.88 10.23 14.32
N GLU A 104 -10.74 10.18 13.30
CA GLU A 104 -10.41 9.81 11.93
C GLU A 104 -9.35 10.76 11.32
N ARG A 105 -9.46 12.05 11.60
CA ARG A 105 -8.45 13.04 11.19
C ARG A 105 -7.12 12.76 11.87
N ALA A 106 -7.13 12.50 13.18
CA ALA A 106 -5.92 12.17 13.92
C ALA A 106 -5.20 10.93 13.35
N ILE A 107 -5.97 9.90 12.96
CA ILE A 107 -5.44 8.70 12.31
C ILE A 107 -4.77 9.06 10.98
N LEU A 108 -5.45 9.82 10.10
CA LEU A 108 -4.93 10.23 8.79
C LEU A 108 -3.64 11.05 8.92
N GLU A 109 -3.63 12.06 9.78
CA GLU A 109 -2.48 12.94 9.98
C GLU A 109 -1.29 12.17 10.58
N SER A 110 -1.55 11.30 11.56
CA SER A 110 -0.50 10.50 12.21
C SER A 110 0.16 9.52 11.24
N ILE A 111 -0.64 8.82 10.42
CA ILE A 111 -0.10 7.93 9.38
C ILE A 111 0.69 8.75 8.34
N GLY A 112 0.18 9.92 7.95
CA GLY A 112 0.91 10.83 7.05
C GLY A 112 2.26 11.29 7.61
N VAL A 113 2.36 11.59 8.90
CA VAL A 113 3.64 11.91 9.55
C VAL A 113 4.59 10.71 9.55
N ILE A 114 4.08 9.52 9.90
CA ILE A 114 4.89 8.30 9.99
C ILE A 114 5.43 7.88 8.61
N THR A 115 4.59 7.94 7.59
CA THR A 115 4.97 7.49 6.24
C THR A 115 5.79 8.54 5.48
N ASN A 116 5.43 9.83 5.55
CA ASN A 116 6.03 10.85 4.70
C ASN A 116 7.16 11.62 5.39
N LYS A 117 7.06 11.91 6.71
CA LYS A 117 8.08 12.69 7.43
C LYS A 117 9.10 11.81 8.12
N ILE A 118 8.65 10.76 8.80
CA ILE A 118 9.53 9.77 9.43
C ILE A 118 10.08 8.80 8.39
N GLY A 119 9.29 8.48 7.35
CA GLY A 119 9.70 7.66 6.22
C GLY A 119 9.76 6.17 6.54
N LEU A 120 8.88 5.64 7.38
CA LEU A 120 8.81 4.19 7.61
C LEU A 120 8.34 3.47 6.34
N PRO A 121 9.05 2.39 5.94
CA PRO A 121 8.69 1.64 4.75
C PRO A 121 7.37 0.88 4.94
N VAL A 122 6.45 1.06 4.00
CA VAL A 122 5.17 0.35 3.92
C VAL A 122 5.24 -0.67 2.80
N GLN A 123 4.86 -1.91 3.06
CA GLN A 123 4.90 -2.97 2.04
C GLN A 123 3.61 -3.04 1.21
N ARG A 124 2.44 -2.81 1.83
CA ARG A 124 1.11 -2.91 1.20
C ARG A 124 0.54 -1.51 0.95
N LEU A 125 1.15 -0.78 0.01
CA LEU A 125 0.81 0.61 -0.29
C LEU A 125 -0.60 0.77 -0.87
N GLU A 126 -1.07 -0.19 -1.68
CA GLU A 126 -2.41 -0.16 -2.26
C GLU A 126 -3.48 -0.31 -1.17
N LEU A 127 -3.30 -1.28 -0.27
CA LEU A 127 -4.20 -1.47 0.86
C LEU A 127 -4.25 -0.21 1.74
N LEU A 128 -3.08 0.31 2.13
CA LEU A 128 -2.99 1.52 2.95
C LEU A 128 -3.68 2.71 2.27
N SER A 129 -3.39 2.95 0.99
CA SER A 129 -3.98 4.07 0.23
C SER A 129 -5.50 3.99 0.16
N GLU A 130 -6.05 2.79 -0.06
CA GLU A 130 -7.51 2.60 -0.14
C GLU A 130 -8.17 2.78 1.23
N ILE A 131 -7.57 2.27 2.30
CA ILE A 131 -8.04 2.46 3.67
C ILE A 131 -8.00 3.94 4.08
N LEU A 132 -6.88 4.64 3.85
CA LEU A 132 -6.80 6.08 4.14
C LEU A 132 -7.84 6.89 3.36
N SER A 133 -8.06 6.53 2.09
CA SER A 133 -9.11 7.14 1.29
C SER A 133 -10.52 6.84 1.82
N ALA A 134 -10.75 5.66 2.39
CA ALA A 134 -12.03 5.31 3.02
C ALA A 134 -12.24 6.08 4.33
N ILE A 135 -11.22 6.17 5.19
CA ILE A 135 -11.27 6.98 6.41
C ILE A 135 -11.54 8.47 6.07
N SER A 136 -10.89 9.00 5.04
CA SER A 136 -11.14 10.38 4.59
C SER A 136 -12.57 10.58 4.07
N SER A 137 -13.12 9.60 3.36
CA SER A 137 -14.51 9.63 2.89
C SER A 137 -15.50 9.52 4.06
N SER A 138 -15.27 8.63 5.02
CA SER A 138 -16.06 8.46 6.25
C SER A 138 -16.16 9.77 7.02
N LEU A 139 -15.06 10.51 7.16
CA LEU A 139 -15.02 11.82 7.81
C LEU A 139 -15.96 12.84 7.16
N SER A 140 -16.16 12.77 5.83
CA SER A 140 -17.02 13.69 5.09
C SER A 140 -18.47 13.23 4.99
N SER A 141 -18.70 11.92 4.86
CA SER A 141 -20.01 11.32 4.63
C SER A 141 -20.76 10.98 5.93
N GLY A 142 -20.03 10.77 7.03
CA GLY A 142 -20.56 10.23 8.28
C GLY A 142 -20.86 8.72 8.23
N HIS A 143 -20.50 8.02 7.15
CA HIS A 143 -20.62 6.57 7.06
C HIS A 143 -19.45 5.88 7.75
N THR A 144 -19.56 4.57 8.01
CA THR A 144 -18.45 3.78 8.57
C THR A 144 -17.33 3.60 7.52
N VAL A 145 -16.11 3.31 7.98
CA VAL A 145 -14.98 3.01 7.09
C VAL A 145 -15.29 1.76 6.24
N LEU A 146 -15.97 0.78 6.82
CA LEU A 146 -16.39 -0.44 6.13
C LEU A 146 -17.39 -0.15 5.00
N ASP A 147 -18.37 0.76 5.22
CA ASP A 147 -19.31 1.17 4.17
C ASP A 147 -18.60 1.84 3.01
N GLU A 148 -17.65 2.73 3.30
CA GLU A 148 -16.87 3.43 2.29
C GLU A 148 -15.97 2.48 1.49
N VAL A 149 -15.31 1.51 2.13
CA VAL A 149 -14.56 0.45 1.44
C VAL A 149 -15.48 -0.37 0.56
N THR A 150 -16.64 -0.79 1.08
CA THR A 150 -17.62 -1.58 0.34
C THR A 150 -18.11 -0.85 -0.90
N CYS A 151 -18.45 0.42 -0.77
CA CYS A 151 -18.86 1.27 -1.88
C CYS A 151 -17.77 1.38 -2.96
N LYS A 152 -16.53 1.64 -2.57
CA LYS A 152 -15.37 1.72 -3.49
C LYS A 152 -15.11 0.40 -4.21
N ARG A 153 -15.12 -0.71 -3.48
CA ARG A 153 -14.91 -2.05 -4.07
C ARG A 153 -16.02 -2.43 -5.05
N ASN A 154 -17.28 -2.12 -4.74
CA ASN A 154 -18.39 -2.36 -5.64
C ASN A 154 -18.28 -1.50 -6.91
N ARG A 155 -17.91 -0.22 -6.81
CA ARG A 155 -17.61 0.62 -7.98
C ARG A 155 -16.49 0.04 -8.85
N ALA A 156 -15.41 -0.41 -8.22
CA ALA A 156 -14.28 -1.02 -8.92
C ALA A 156 -14.68 -2.33 -9.66
N ARG A 157 -15.59 -3.12 -9.10
CA ARG A 157 -16.13 -4.32 -9.75
C ARG A 157 -16.96 -3.98 -10.99
N VAL A 158 -17.79 -2.93 -10.92
CA VAL A 158 -18.67 -2.54 -12.03
C VAL A 158 -17.91 -1.82 -13.14
N GLN A 159 -17.00 -0.93 -12.78
CA GLN A 159 -16.25 -0.11 -13.75
C GLN A 159 -14.98 -0.78 -14.28
N GLY A 160 -14.56 -1.90 -13.68
CA GLY A 160 -13.25 -2.48 -13.90
C GLY A 160 -12.13 -1.69 -13.26
N ARG A 161 -10.96 -2.32 -13.13
CA ARG A 161 -9.75 -1.69 -12.55
C ARG A 161 -9.10 -0.80 -13.61
N LYS A 162 -9.29 0.50 -13.52
CA LYS A 162 -8.59 1.46 -14.39
C LYS A 162 -7.20 1.74 -13.81
N LEU A 163 -6.19 1.30 -14.52
CA LEU A 163 -4.79 1.53 -14.18
C LEU A 163 -4.22 2.57 -15.15
N TYR A 164 -3.66 3.64 -14.62
CA TYR A 164 -3.06 4.71 -15.42
C TYR A 164 -1.59 4.89 -15.02
N GLY A 165 -0.76 5.22 -16.00
CA GLY A 165 0.66 5.51 -15.81
C GLY A 165 1.55 4.27 -15.81
N LYS A 166 2.68 4.35 -15.13
CA LYS A 166 3.67 3.27 -15.07
C LYS A 166 3.34 2.31 -13.93
N ILE A 167 3.25 1.03 -14.25
CA ILE A 167 2.74 -0.01 -13.35
C ILE A 167 3.76 -1.13 -13.26
N ILE A 168 3.96 -1.68 -12.06
CA ILE A 168 4.69 -2.91 -11.83
C ILE A 168 3.73 -3.94 -11.23
N GLY A 169 3.74 -5.13 -11.77
CA GLY A 169 2.95 -6.25 -11.26
C GLY A 169 3.46 -7.59 -11.74
N THR A 170 2.99 -8.66 -11.13
CA THR A 170 3.22 -10.00 -11.66
C THR A 170 2.32 -10.26 -12.87
N THR A 171 2.69 -11.18 -13.72
CA THR A 171 1.92 -11.57 -14.90
C THR A 171 0.49 -12.00 -14.55
N LEU A 172 0.31 -12.65 -13.40
CA LEU A 172 -1.01 -13.04 -12.91
C LEU A 172 -1.90 -11.83 -12.58
N LEU A 173 -1.34 -10.82 -11.94
CA LEU A 173 -2.07 -9.60 -11.54
C LEU A 173 -2.36 -8.69 -12.72
N THR A 174 -1.61 -8.81 -13.81
CA THR A 174 -1.82 -8.05 -15.05
C THR A 174 -2.78 -8.76 -16.02
N LYS A 175 -3.27 -9.95 -15.68
CA LYS A 175 -4.24 -10.67 -16.53
C LYS A 175 -5.51 -9.84 -16.74
N GLY A 176 -5.88 -9.63 -18.01
CA GLY A 176 -7.03 -8.80 -18.38
C GLY A 176 -6.75 -7.30 -18.48
N LEU A 177 -5.51 -6.86 -18.19
CA LEU A 177 -5.10 -5.48 -18.41
C LEU A 177 -4.34 -5.37 -19.74
N GLU A 178 -4.40 -4.20 -20.37
CA GLU A 178 -3.64 -3.87 -21.57
C GLU A 178 -2.79 -2.63 -21.29
N ALA A 179 -1.62 -2.59 -21.92
CA ALA A 179 -0.68 -1.48 -21.82
C ALA A 179 -0.07 -1.17 -23.17
N ASP A 180 0.20 0.10 -23.45
CA ASP A 180 0.90 0.49 -24.68
C ASP A 180 2.26 -0.19 -24.80
N THR A 181 3.04 -0.14 -23.75
CA THR A 181 4.37 -0.76 -23.64
C THR A 181 4.43 -1.72 -22.48
N VAL A 182 4.91 -2.93 -22.69
CA VAL A 182 5.19 -3.92 -21.65
C VAL A 182 6.68 -4.15 -21.54
N ILE A 183 7.23 -4.03 -20.35
CA ILE A 183 8.63 -4.31 -20.05
C ILE A 183 8.71 -5.63 -19.28
N LEU A 184 9.39 -6.62 -19.84
CA LEU A 184 9.66 -7.89 -19.20
C LEU A 184 11.09 -7.93 -18.68
N VAL A 185 11.23 -8.17 -17.39
CA VAL A 185 12.52 -8.28 -16.72
C VAL A 185 12.86 -9.76 -16.53
N LYS A 186 14.03 -10.18 -16.98
CA LYS A 186 14.53 -11.56 -16.95
C LYS A 186 13.59 -12.56 -17.64
N PRO A 187 13.18 -12.31 -18.87
CA PRO A 187 12.32 -13.25 -19.61
C PRO A 187 12.96 -14.63 -19.77
N SER A 188 14.29 -14.74 -19.81
CA SER A 188 15.03 -16.01 -19.87
C SER A 188 14.65 -16.98 -18.74
N GLU A 189 14.29 -16.49 -17.55
CA GLU A 189 13.85 -17.33 -16.46
C GLU A 189 12.47 -17.97 -16.70
N LEU A 190 11.63 -17.35 -17.54
CA LEU A 190 10.30 -17.84 -17.88
C LEU A 190 10.30 -18.98 -18.90
N PHE A 191 11.44 -19.25 -19.57
CA PHE A 191 11.56 -20.35 -20.52
C PHE A 191 11.89 -21.69 -19.84
N LYS A 192 12.14 -21.74 -18.54
CA LYS A 192 12.65 -22.93 -17.84
C LYS A 192 11.60 -24.02 -17.64
N ASP A 193 10.33 -23.66 -17.57
CA ASP A 193 9.23 -24.60 -17.34
C ASP A 193 7.93 -24.20 -18.05
N LYS A 194 6.93 -25.10 -18.03
CA LYS A 194 5.62 -24.87 -18.67
C LYS A 194 4.83 -23.73 -18.03
N ASP A 195 4.98 -23.50 -16.75
CA ASP A 195 4.26 -22.42 -16.06
C ASP A 195 4.91 -21.07 -16.36
N GLY A 196 6.24 -21.02 -16.47
CA GLY A 196 6.94 -19.85 -16.96
C GLY A 196 6.50 -19.45 -18.37
N LEU A 197 6.32 -20.41 -19.28
CA LEU A 197 5.83 -20.15 -20.64
C LEU A 197 4.40 -19.59 -20.63
N LYS A 198 3.52 -20.04 -19.73
CA LYS A 198 2.19 -19.44 -19.58
C LYS A 198 2.27 -17.99 -19.10
N HIS A 199 3.15 -17.70 -18.14
CA HIS A 199 3.41 -16.35 -17.68
C HIS A 199 3.95 -15.46 -18.78
N LEU A 200 4.90 -15.97 -19.57
CA LEU A 200 5.44 -15.28 -20.74
C LEU A 200 4.32 -14.95 -21.75
N TYR A 201 3.49 -15.92 -22.10
CA TYR A 201 2.38 -15.72 -23.01
C TYR A 201 1.43 -14.63 -22.50
N VAL A 202 1.04 -14.69 -21.21
CA VAL A 202 0.18 -13.66 -20.62
C VAL A 202 0.83 -12.29 -20.72
N ALA A 203 2.12 -12.16 -20.42
CA ALA A 203 2.82 -10.88 -20.46
C ALA A 203 2.92 -10.32 -21.90
N LEU A 204 3.29 -11.16 -22.86
CA LEU A 204 3.40 -10.78 -24.27
C LEU A 204 2.06 -10.28 -24.84
N THR A 205 0.94 -10.93 -24.46
CA THR A 205 -0.40 -10.55 -24.91
C THR A 205 -0.98 -9.31 -24.24
N ARG A 206 -0.23 -8.66 -23.33
CA ARG A 206 -0.66 -7.41 -22.68
C ARG A 206 -0.21 -6.16 -23.43
N ALA A 207 0.79 -6.26 -24.28
CA ALA A 207 1.33 -5.13 -25.02
C ALA A 207 0.46 -4.84 -26.26
N VAL A 208 0.03 -3.57 -26.38
CA VAL A 208 -0.70 -3.08 -27.55
C VAL A 208 0.23 -2.55 -28.63
N LYS A 209 1.36 -1.92 -28.23
CA LYS A 209 2.28 -1.25 -29.17
C LYS A 209 3.69 -1.84 -29.12
N GLU A 210 4.24 -2.05 -27.92
CA GLU A 210 5.66 -2.32 -27.79
C GLU A 210 5.94 -3.30 -26.63
N ILE A 211 6.93 -4.17 -26.85
CA ILE A 211 7.48 -5.05 -25.83
C ILE A 211 8.96 -4.78 -25.71
N VAL A 212 9.41 -4.53 -24.49
CA VAL A 212 10.82 -4.36 -24.14
C VAL A 212 11.26 -5.53 -23.27
N LEU A 213 12.28 -6.25 -23.71
CA LEU A 213 12.87 -7.37 -22.96
C LEU A 213 14.17 -6.92 -22.32
N ILE A 214 14.29 -7.07 -21.00
CA ILE A 214 15.50 -6.73 -20.23
C ILE A 214 16.02 -8.02 -19.57
N ASP A 215 17.15 -8.52 -20.05
CA ASP A 215 17.86 -9.69 -19.50
C ASP A 215 19.23 -9.25 -18.98
N TYR A 216 19.62 -9.68 -17.77
CA TYR A 216 20.91 -9.36 -17.14
C TYR A 216 21.35 -10.43 -16.15
#